data_6404050ec09aab15d637443062deebe3
#
_entry.id   6404050ec09aab15d637443062deebe3
#
_cell.length_a   1.000
_cell.length_b   1.000
_cell.length_c   1.000
_cell.angle_alpha   90.00
_cell.angle_beta   90.00
_cell.angle_gamma   90.00
#
_symmetry.space_group_name_H-M   'P 1'
#
loop_
_entity.id
_entity.type
_entity.pdbx_description
1 polymer ?
#
loop_
_entity_poly.entity_id
_entity_poly.type
_entity_poly.pdbx_seq_one_letter_code
_entity_poly.pdbx_strand_id
1 'polypeptide(L)'
;MPTLLGIHGTVTSPGRLHHAVQMAVDAASASNLEITTNLLHLGDHQISFADGRPAEAYADDTAKVLEQVTSADMYIIATPIFRASFTGALKNLLDHIPVEGLMGKACGLIGMGATDHHYLTVDTQLRPVLAWFGVHLVPGQVYLQSQHFQDGKLVDAKAIGGLQELGRAVVALNAATGSCTSGPAPLASG
;
A
#
# COMPACT_ATOMS: atom_id res chain seq x y z
N MET A 1 -16.08 12.57 0.16
CA MET A 1 -16.04 11.16 0.59
C MET A 1 -14.58 10.75 0.68
N PRO A 2 -14.14 10.16 1.78
CA PRO A 2 -12.76 9.70 1.89
C PRO A 2 -12.44 8.62 0.84
N THR A 3 -11.22 8.66 0.32
CA THR A 3 -10.76 7.74 -0.73
C THR A 3 -9.74 6.77 -0.19
N LEU A 4 -9.97 5.47 -0.40
CA LEU A 4 -9.01 4.42 -0.17
C LEU A 4 -8.35 4.02 -1.49
N LEU A 5 -7.02 4.04 -1.52
CA LEU A 5 -6.23 3.61 -2.66
C LEU A 5 -5.52 2.29 -2.37
N GLY A 6 -5.89 1.24 -3.10
CA GLY A 6 -5.14 -0.01 -3.13
C GLY A 6 -3.95 0.12 -4.09
N ILE A 7 -2.72 -0.03 -3.60
CA ILE A 7 -1.51 0.06 -4.41
C ILE A 7 -0.92 -1.34 -4.63
N HIS A 8 -0.90 -1.77 -5.88
CA HIS A 8 -0.22 -2.98 -6.31
C HIS A 8 1.23 -2.64 -6.70
N GLY A 9 2.12 -2.75 -5.73
CA GLY A 9 3.49 -2.28 -5.76
C GLY A 9 4.45 -3.16 -6.58
N THR A 10 4.07 -3.53 -7.80
CA THR A 10 4.91 -4.28 -8.76
C THR A 10 4.52 -3.93 -10.18
N VAL A 11 5.45 -4.17 -11.12
CA VAL A 11 5.23 -4.00 -12.56
C VAL A 11 4.89 -5.32 -13.28
N THR A 12 4.80 -6.44 -12.55
CA THR A 12 4.38 -7.72 -13.13
C THR A 12 2.89 -7.70 -13.43
N SER A 13 2.46 -8.42 -14.45
CA SER A 13 1.04 -8.54 -14.79
C SER A 13 0.16 -8.87 -13.57
N PRO A 14 -1.08 -8.35 -13.53
CA PRO A 14 -2.02 -8.66 -12.46
C PRO A 14 -2.19 -10.17 -12.25
N GLY A 15 -2.16 -10.59 -11.00
CA GLY A 15 -2.25 -12.00 -10.61
C GLY A 15 -2.67 -12.16 -9.15
N ARG A 16 -2.11 -13.13 -8.46
CA ARG A 16 -2.49 -13.49 -7.08
C ARG A 16 -2.46 -12.31 -6.10
N LEU A 17 -1.42 -11.48 -6.17
CA LEU A 17 -1.29 -10.31 -5.29
C LEU A 17 -2.35 -9.25 -5.61
N HIS A 18 -2.66 -9.05 -6.90
CA HIS A 18 -3.72 -8.14 -7.33
C HIS A 18 -5.08 -8.56 -6.75
N HIS A 19 -5.43 -9.85 -6.83
CA HIS A 19 -6.66 -10.37 -6.22
C HIS A 19 -6.70 -10.18 -4.69
N ALA A 20 -5.55 -10.29 -4.03
CA ALA A 20 -5.47 -10.06 -2.60
C ALA A 20 -5.72 -8.58 -2.22
N VAL A 21 -5.13 -7.64 -2.97
CA VAL A 21 -5.40 -6.21 -2.79
C VAL A 21 -6.87 -5.91 -3.02
N GLN A 22 -7.45 -6.41 -4.12
CA GLN A 22 -8.86 -6.23 -4.44
C GLN A 22 -9.76 -6.71 -3.30
N MET A 23 -9.49 -7.92 -2.76
CA MET A 23 -10.28 -8.48 -1.66
C MET A 23 -10.25 -7.59 -0.40
N ALA A 24 -9.09 -7.03 -0.06
CA ALA A 24 -8.97 -6.14 1.09
C ALA A 24 -9.68 -4.79 0.83
N VAL A 25 -9.58 -4.26 -0.38
CA VAL A 25 -10.28 -3.04 -0.81
C VAL A 25 -11.80 -3.25 -0.83
N ASP A 26 -12.29 -4.39 -1.31
CA ASP A 26 -13.72 -4.73 -1.31
C ASP A 26 -14.26 -4.83 0.12
N ALA A 27 -13.49 -5.43 1.03
CA ALA A 27 -13.86 -5.52 2.45
C ALA A 27 -13.90 -4.14 3.13
N ALA A 28 -12.98 -3.24 2.77
CA ALA A 28 -13.01 -1.85 3.22
C ALA A 28 -14.27 -1.13 2.73
N SER A 29 -14.57 -1.22 1.43
CA SER A 29 -15.78 -0.63 0.82
C SER A 29 -17.07 -1.17 1.46
N ALA A 30 -17.14 -2.47 1.71
CA ALA A 30 -18.29 -3.08 2.36
C ALA A 30 -18.47 -2.66 3.84
N SER A 31 -17.41 -2.23 4.51
CA SER A 31 -17.44 -1.79 5.91
C SER A 31 -17.93 -0.36 6.10
N ASN A 32 -17.81 0.46 5.08
CA ASN A 32 -18.28 1.86 5.08
C ASN A 32 -18.66 2.28 3.65
N LEU A 33 -19.95 2.48 3.41
CA LEU A 33 -20.48 2.87 2.10
C LEU A 33 -20.21 4.35 1.73
N GLU A 34 -19.67 5.13 2.65
CA GLU A 34 -19.32 6.54 2.41
C GLU A 34 -17.89 6.74 1.94
N ILE A 35 -17.14 5.67 1.67
CA ILE A 35 -15.79 5.76 1.09
C ILE A 35 -15.81 5.44 -0.40
N THR A 36 -14.89 6.07 -1.12
CA THR A 36 -14.56 5.71 -2.52
C THR A 36 -13.32 4.83 -2.52
N THR A 37 -13.30 3.81 -3.36
CA THR A 37 -12.14 2.92 -3.47
C THR A 37 -11.58 2.92 -4.89
N ASN A 38 -10.26 2.97 -5.02
CA ASN A 38 -9.54 2.89 -6.28
C ASN A 38 -8.39 1.89 -6.19
N LEU A 39 -7.96 1.36 -7.32
CA LEU A 39 -6.75 0.55 -7.44
C LEU A 39 -5.72 1.25 -8.34
N LEU A 40 -4.48 1.21 -7.91
CA LEU A 40 -3.31 1.63 -8.68
C LEU A 40 -2.40 0.43 -8.87
N HIS A 41 -2.23 -0.01 -10.10
CA HIS A 41 -1.24 -1.03 -10.47
C HIS A 41 -0.05 -0.32 -11.13
N LEU A 42 1.14 -0.43 -10.52
CA LEU A 42 2.33 0.29 -11.03
C LEU A 42 2.75 -0.16 -12.43
N GLY A 43 2.42 -1.40 -12.82
CA GLY A 43 2.72 -1.92 -14.16
C GLY A 43 1.90 -1.29 -15.30
N ASP A 44 0.82 -0.56 -14.99
CA ASP A 44 -0.02 0.11 -15.99
C ASP A 44 0.48 1.52 -16.31
N HIS A 45 1.57 1.96 -15.66
CA HIS A 45 2.09 3.32 -15.75
C HIS A 45 3.58 3.33 -16.06
N GLN A 46 3.99 4.33 -16.82
CA GLN A 46 5.39 4.66 -17.01
C GLN A 46 5.80 5.71 -15.96
N ILE A 47 6.65 5.29 -15.01
CA ILE A 47 7.15 6.16 -13.93
C ILE A 47 8.67 6.17 -14.04
N SER A 48 9.25 7.30 -14.42
CA SER A 48 10.70 7.48 -14.47
C SER A 48 11.33 7.27 -13.09
N PHE A 49 12.62 6.97 -13.05
CA PHE A 49 13.33 6.94 -11.76
C PHE A 49 13.40 8.35 -11.16
N ALA A 50 13.15 8.42 -9.86
CA ALA A 50 13.26 9.65 -9.10
C ALA A 50 14.70 10.17 -9.13
N ASP A 51 14.88 11.38 -9.62
CA ASP A 51 16.15 12.07 -9.73
C ASP A 51 16.16 13.47 -9.06
N GLY A 52 15.09 13.74 -8.27
CA GLY A 52 14.92 15.00 -7.52
C GLY A 52 14.26 16.12 -8.30
N ARG A 53 13.88 15.91 -9.57
CA ARG A 53 13.04 16.88 -10.29
C ARG A 53 11.60 16.89 -9.76
N PRO A 54 10.87 18.00 -9.89
CA PRO A 54 9.43 18.00 -9.60
C PRO A 54 8.67 17.07 -10.57
N ALA A 55 7.56 16.53 -10.12
CA ALA A 55 6.78 15.52 -10.85
C ALA A 55 6.39 15.96 -12.27
N GLU A 56 6.06 17.23 -12.45
CA GLU A 56 5.62 17.84 -13.71
C GLU A 56 6.74 17.91 -14.75
N ALA A 57 8.00 17.75 -14.33
CA ALA A 57 9.14 17.75 -15.24
C ALA A 57 9.40 16.40 -15.93
N TYR A 58 8.69 15.33 -15.51
CA TYR A 58 8.75 14.03 -16.19
C TYR A 58 7.69 13.99 -17.31
N ALA A 59 8.09 13.52 -18.49
CA ALA A 59 7.22 13.44 -19.66
C ALA A 59 6.52 12.07 -19.75
N ASP A 60 6.04 11.56 -18.61
CA ASP A 60 5.40 10.25 -18.47
C ASP A 60 4.23 10.31 -17.48
N ASP A 61 3.81 9.17 -16.90
CA ASP A 61 2.69 9.12 -15.97
C ASP A 61 3.03 9.57 -14.55
N THR A 62 4.28 9.99 -14.26
CA THR A 62 4.75 10.28 -12.89
C THR A 62 3.84 11.28 -12.17
N ALA A 63 3.58 12.44 -12.77
CA ALA A 63 2.74 13.48 -12.14
C ALA A 63 1.31 12.98 -11.87
N LYS A 64 0.70 12.29 -12.82
CA LYS A 64 -0.65 11.72 -12.70
C LYS A 64 -0.74 10.69 -11.57
N VAL A 65 0.25 9.80 -11.49
CA VAL A 65 0.31 8.77 -10.43
C VAL A 65 0.49 9.41 -9.07
N LEU A 66 1.37 10.41 -8.96
CA LEU A 66 1.57 11.14 -7.70
C LEU A 66 0.32 11.89 -7.25
N GLU A 67 -0.40 12.54 -8.16
CA GLU A 67 -1.69 13.17 -7.85
C GLU A 67 -2.68 12.15 -7.30
N GLN A 68 -2.81 10.97 -7.92
CA GLN A 68 -3.68 9.91 -7.44
C GLN A 68 -3.28 9.41 -6.05
N VAL A 69 -1.97 9.24 -5.80
CA VAL A 69 -1.47 8.80 -4.50
C VAL A 69 -1.66 9.85 -3.43
N THR A 70 -1.27 11.09 -3.69
CA THR A 70 -1.31 12.15 -2.67
C THR A 70 -2.73 12.63 -2.33
N SER A 71 -3.68 12.48 -3.26
CA SER A 71 -5.10 12.83 -3.04
C SER A 71 -5.88 11.78 -2.24
N ALA A 72 -5.39 10.56 -2.10
CA ALA A 72 -6.06 9.52 -1.32
C ALA A 72 -5.93 9.78 0.19
N ASP A 73 -6.94 9.37 0.97
CA ASP A 73 -6.99 9.56 2.43
C ASP A 73 -6.45 8.35 3.20
N MET A 74 -6.46 7.18 2.59
CA MET A 74 -5.99 5.93 3.20
C MET A 74 -5.51 4.94 2.16
N TYR A 75 -4.70 3.96 2.58
CA TYR A 75 -4.03 3.03 1.66
C TYR A 75 -4.10 1.57 2.10
N ILE A 76 -4.11 0.68 1.11
CA ILE A 76 -3.69 -0.71 1.23
C ILE A 76 -2.54 -0.91 0.26
N ILE A 77 -1.32 -1.08 0.77
CA ILE A 77 -0.11 -1.23 -0.06
C ILE A 77 0.31 -2.69 -0.07
N ALA A 78 0.40 -3.27 -1.26
CA ALA A 78 0.83 -4.64 -1.45
C ALA A 78 2.10 -4.72 -2.29
N THR A 79 3.02 -5.60 -1.90
CA THR A 79 4.29 -5.81 -2.61
C THR A 79 4.69 -7.28 -2.62
N PRO A 80 5.17 -7.83 -3.74
CA PRO A 80 5.92 -9.07 -3.69
C PRO A 80 7.27 -8.81 -3.02
N ILE A 81 7.79 -9.85 -2.38
CA ILE A 81 9.10 -9.78 -1.72
C ILE A 81 10.17 -10.28 -2.70
N PHE A 82 11.02 -9.38 -3.13
CA PHE A 82 12.15 -9.66 -4.00
C PHE A 82 13.46 -9.38 -3.26
N ARG A 83 14.32 -10.40 -3.14
CA ARG A 83 15.64 -10.27 -2.51
C ARG A 83 15.56 -9.66 -1.09
N ALA A 84 14.63 -10.20 -0.29
CA ALA A 84 14.40 -9.79 1.11
C ALA A 84 13.97 -8.33 1.28
N SER A 85 13.33 -7.72 0.27
CA SER A 85 12.77 -6.37 0.37
C SER A 85 11.52 -6.23 -0.51
N PHE A 86 10.82 -5.11 -0.37
CA PHE A 86 9.77 -4.72 -1.30
C PHE A 86 10.36 -4.34 -2.67
N THR A 87 9.52 -4.20 -3.70
CA THR A 87 10.00 -3.99 -5.07
C THR A 87 10.67 -2.64 -5.27
N GLY A 88 11.62 -2.59 -6.20
CA GLY A 88 12.21 -1.33 -6.67
C GLY A 88 11.17 -0.39 -7.30
N ALA A 89 10.12 -0.93 -7.95
CA ALA A 89 9.04 -0.12 -8.49
C ALA A 89 8.26 0.62 -7.39
N LEU A 90 7.94 -0.07 -6.28
CA LEU A 90 7.30 0.56 -5.13
C LEU A 90 8.23 1.58 -4.47
N LYS A 91 9.54 1.26 -4.34
CA LYS A 91 10.51 2.21 -3.79
C LYS A 91 10.61 3.46 -4.66
N ASN A 92 10.66 3.30 -5.98
CA ASN A 92 10.69 4.42 -6.91
C ASN A 92 9.46 5.33 -6.77
N LEU A 93 8.25 4.74 -6.65
CA LEU A 93 7.05 5.53 -6.36
C LEU A 93 7.20 6.32 -5.05
N LEU A 94 7.65 5.67 -3.97
CA LEU A 94 7.81 6.32 -2.67
C LEU A 94 8.85 7.45 -2.70
N ASP A 95 9.88 7.34 -3.54
CA ASP A 95 10.92 8.37 -3.70
C ASP A 95 10.42 9.63 -4.43
N HIS A 96 9.33 9.54 -5.17
CA HIS A 96 8.68 10.69 -5.80
C HIS A 96 7.69 11.42 -4.90
N ILE A 97 7.17 10.74 -3.85
CA ILE A 97 6.11 11.31 -3.02
C ILE A 97 6.67 12.48 -2.19
N PRO A 98 6.03 13.66 -2.21
CA PRO A 98 6.39 14.75 -1.31
C PRO A 98 6.34 14.31 0.16
N VAL A 99 7.19 14.91 1.00
CA VAL A 99 7.34 14.53 2.41
C VAL A 99 5.99 14.47 3.14
N GLU A 100 5.11 15.44 2.91
CA GLU A 100 3.80 15.54 3.54
C GLU A 100 2.72 14.68 2.85
N GLY A 101 3.05 14.06 1.71
CA GLY A 101 2.07 13.40 0.84
C GLY A 101 1.30 12.24 1.47
N LEU A 102 1.92 11.56 2.44
CA LEU A 102 1.31 10.43 3.17
C LEU A 102 1.08 10.71 4.66
N MET A 103 1.50 11.86 5.14
CA MET A 103 1.50 12.19 6.58
C MET A 103 0.09 12.09 7.19
N GLY A 104 -0.02 11.41 8.33
CA GLY A 104 -1.27 11.26 9.09
C GLY A 104 -2.31 10.34 8.44
N LYS A 105 -2.01 9.71 7.31
CA LYS A 105 -2.97 8.84 6.59
C LYS A 105 -2.85 7.39 7.05
N ALA A 106 -3.99 6.67 7.10
CA ALA A 106 -4.03 5.28 7.53
C ALA A 106 -3.56 4.32 6.41
N CYS A 107 -2.80 3.28 6.77
CA CYS A 107 -2.31 2.32 5.80
C CYS A 107 -2.25 0.89 6.35
N GLY A 108 -2.71 -0.06 5.54
CA GLY A 108 -2.57 -1.50 5.73
C GLY A 108 -1.55 -2.09 4.75
N LEU A 109 -0.85 -3.16 5.16
CA LEU A 109 0.24 -3.75 4.39
C LEU A 109 -0.02 -5.21 4.03
N ILE A 110 0.30 -5.56 2.78
CA ILE A 110 0.25 -6.93 2.27
C ILE A 110 1.60 -7.27 1.65
N GLY A 111 2.20 -8.36 2.12
CA GLY A 111 3.40 -8.93 1.53
C GLY A 111 3.10 -10.27 0.84
N MET A 112 3.78 -10.58 -0.26
CA MET A 112 3.73 -11.89 -0.88
C MET A 112 5.13 -12.40 -1.16
N GLY A 113 5.50 -13.52 -0.55
CA GLY A 113 6.80 -14.15 -0.73
C GLY A 113 6.71 -15.63 -1.07
N ALA A 114 7.86 -16.21 -1.41
CA ALA A 114 7.94 -17.63 -1.78
C ALA A 114 8.01 -18.57 -0.56
N THR A 115 8.54 -18.07 0.56
CA THR A 115 8.83 -18.89 1.77
C THR A 115 8.55 -18.12 3.05
N ASP A 116 8.48 -18.83 4.18
CA ASP A 116 8.29 -18.25 5.51
C ASP A 116 9.43 -17.30 5.93
N HIS A 117 10.63 -17.46 5.38
CA HIS A 117 11.78 -16.61 5.70
C HIS A 117 11.56 -15.12 5.36
N HIS A 118 10.58 -14.81 4.53
CA HIS A 118 10.25 -13.43 4.14
C HIS A 118 9.08 -12.82 4.93
N TYR A 119 8.56 -13.56 5.92
CA TYR A 119 7.40 -13.13 6.71
C TYR A 119 7.54 -11.73 7.32
N LEU A 120 8.70 -11.41 7.90
CA LEU A 120 8.94 -10.12 8.53
C LEU A 120 9.42 -9.02 7.57
N THR A 121 9.56 -9.30 6.28
CA THR A 121 10.17 -8.33 5.35
C THR A 121 9.39 -7.03 5.24
N VAL A 122 8.06 -7.11 5.22
CA VAL A 122 7.22 -5.90 5.17
C VAL A 122 7.42 -5.06 6.44
N ASP A 123 7.48 -5.70 7.61
CA ASP A 123 7.67 -5.00 8.89
C ASP A 123 9.06 -4.39 9.05
N THR A 124 10.09 -5.03 8.50
CA THR A 124 11.48 -4.59 8.67
C THR A 124 11.98 -3.69 7.54
N GLN A 125 11.36 -3.72 6.37
CA GLN A 125 11.81 -2.97 5.19
C GLN A 125 10.82 -1.88 4.77
N LEU A 126 9.52 -2.20 4.63
CA LEU A 126 8.54 -1.23 4.13
C LEU A 126 7.96 -0.36 5.26
N ARG A 127 7.60 -0.96 6.41
CA ARG A 127 7.03 -0.23 7.53
C ARG A 127 7.90 0.92 8.02
N PRO A 128 9.23 0.81 8.17
CA PRO A 128 10.09 1.95 8.55
C PRO A 128 10.06 3.11 7.55
N VAL A 129 9.99 2.81 6.25
CA VAL A 129 9.90 3.85 5.21
C VAL A 129 8.57 4.61 5.34
N LEU A 130 7.45 3.91 5.53
CA LEU A 130 6.15 4.56 5.71
C LEU A 130 6.05 5.30 7.06
N ALA A 131 6.67 4.76 8.10
CA ALA A 131 6.77 5.46 9.39
C ALA A 131 7.56 6.77 9.28
N TRP A 132 8.60 6.81 8.42
CA TRP A 132 9.33 8.04 8.13
C TRP A 132 8.42 9.14 7.56
N PHE A 133 7.43 8.78 6.73
CA PHE A 133 6.40 9.71 6.23
C PHE A 133 5.34 10.09 7.28
N GLY A 134 5.37 9.52 8.46
CA GLY A 134 4.33 9.75 9.47
C GLY A 134 2.98 9.08 9.18
N VAL A 135 3.00 7.96 8.47
CA VAL A 135 1.81 7.15 8.16
C VAL A 135 1.31 6.42 9.41
N HIS A 136 0.01 6.42 9.65
CA HIS A 136 -0.63 5.56 10.66
C HIS A 136 -0.78 4.14 10.12
N LEU A 137 0.03 3.23 10.62
CA LEU A 137 0.06 1.85 10.13
C LEU A 137 -0.81 0.92 10.98
N VAL A 138 -1.68 0.13 10.33
CA VAL A 138 -2.34 -0.99 10.99
C VAL A 138 -1.26 -1.90 11.58
N PRO A 139 -1.37 -2.31 12.87
CA PRO A 139 -0.32 -3.07 13.56
C PRO A 139 0.04 -4.38 12.85
N GLY A 140 -0.97 -5.15 12.41
CA GLY A 140 -0.77 -6.40 11.68
C GLY A 140 -0.60 -6.19 10.19
N GLN A 141 0.09 -7.12 9.54
CA GLN A 141 0.19 -7.25 8.10
C GLN A 141 -0.41 -8.58 7.63
N VAL A 142 -0.75 -8.70 6.35
CA VAL A 142 -1.09 -9.98 5.74
C VAL A 142 0.08 -10.46 4.89
N TYR A 143 0.60 -11.64 5.21
CA TYR A 143 1.64 -12.27 4.43
C TYR A 143 1.10 -13.48 3.65
N LEU A 144 1.32 -13.47 2.34
CA LEU A 144 0.81 -14.47 1.41
C LEU A 144 1.94 -15.29 0.81
N GLN A 145 1.63 -16.54 0.50
CA GLN A 145 2.51 -17.48 -0.18
C GLN A 145 1.75 -18.27 -1.24
N SER A 146 2.48 -18.93 -2.14
CA SER A 146 1.86 -19.73 -3.20
C SER A 146 0.93 -20.83 -2.67
N GLN A 147 1.23 -21.40 -1.51
CA GLN A 147 0.42 -22.45 -0.87
C GLN A 147 -0.98 -21.98 -0.44
N HIS A 148 -1.21 -20.69 -0.29
CA HIS A 148 -2.53 -20.14 0.05
C HIS A 148 -3.49 -20.11 -1.16
N PHE A 149 -2.98 -20.42 -2.36
CA PHE A 149 -3.72 -20.33 -3.61
C PHE A 149 -3.85 -21.71 -4.28
N GLN A 150 -5.01 -21.95 -4.89
CA GLN A 150 -5.28 -23.05 -5.78
C GLN A 150 -5.83 -22.53 -7.10
N ASP A 151 -5.25 -22.92 -8.22
CA ASP A 151 -5.63 -22.46 -9.57
C ASP A 151 -5.71 -20.92 -9.68
N GLY A 152 -4.75 -20.23 -9.03
CA GLY A 152 -4.68 -18.78 -9.00
C GLY A 152 -5.66 -18.08 -8.04
N LYS A 153 -6.57 -18.82 -7.41
CA LYS A 153 -7.56 -18.29 -6.45
C LYS A 153 -7.06 -18.48 -5.03
N LEU A 154 -7.25 -17.47 -4.20
CA LEU A 154 -6.97 -17.54 -2.77
C LEU A 154 -8.00 -18.46 -2.10
N VAL A 155 -7.54 -19.53 -1.46
CA VAL A 155 -8.40 -20.55 -0.83
C VAL A 155 -8.14 -20.70 0.67
N ASP A 156 -7.04 -20.18 1.17
CA ASP A 156 -6.71 -20.25 2.59
C ASP A 156 -7.64 -19.34 3.40
N ALA A 157 -8.45 -19.93 4.28
CA ALA A 157 -9.46 -19.20 5.05
C ALA A 157 -8.85 -18.17 6.01
N LYS A 158 -7.66 -18.44 6.56
CA LYS A 158 -6.96 -17.51 7.46
C LYS A 158 -6.45 -16.29 6.69
N ALA A 159 -5.88 -16.50 5.51
CA ALA A 159 -5.43 -15.42 4.65
C ALA A 159 -6.61 -14.56 4.14
N ILE A 160 -7.72 -15.19 3.75
CA ILE A 160 -8.96 -14.49 3.37
C ILE A 160 -9.47 -13.63 4.52
N GLY A 161 -9.63 -14.21 5.70
CA GLY A 161 -10.06 -13.48 6.90
C GLY A 161 -9.12 -12.33 7.25
N GLY A 162 -7.82 -12.54 7.15
CA GLY A 162 -6.80 -11.51 7.38
C GLY A 162 -6.89 -10.33 6.42
N LEU A 163 -7.10 -10.58 5.12
CA LEU A 163 -7.29 -9.51 4.13
C LEU A 163 -8.56 -8.70 4.38
N GLN A 164 -9.66 -9.38 4.70
CA GLN A 164 -10.92 -8.72 5.03
C GLN A 164 -10.80 -7.87 6.29
N GLU A 165 -10.13 -8.38 7.31
CA GLU A 165 -9.89 -7.64 8.55
C GLU A 165 -8.96 -6.45 8.32
N LEU A 166 -7.91 -6.60 7.51
CA LEU A 166 -7.02 -5.51 7.13
C LEU A 166 -7.78 -4.36 6.48
N GLY A 167 -8.68 -4.65 5.53
CA GLY A 167 -9.51 -3.64 4.88
C GLY A 167 -10.37 -2.86 5.89
N ARG A 168 -11.07 -3.58 6.78
CA ARG A 168 -11.87 -2.97 7.86
C ARG A 168 -11.02 -2.15 8.82
N ALA A 169 -9.84 -2.67 9.19
CA ALA A 169 -8.94 -2.00 10.12
C ALA A 169 -8.38 -0.68 9.58
N VAL A 170 -8.09 -0.59 8.29
CA VAL A 170 -7.66 0.66 7.65
C VAL A 170 -8.74 1.73 7.74
N VAL A 171 -10.00 1.37 7.44
CA VAL A 171 -11.13 2.30 7.53
C VAL A 171 -11.36 2.76 8.97
N ALA A 172 -11.33 1.83 9.93
CA ALA A 172 -11.48 2.14 11.35
C ALA A 172 -10.34 3.03 11.86
N LEU A 173 -9.10 2.77 11.45
CA LEU A 173 -7.94 3.57 11.82
C LEU A 173 -8.06 4.98 11.26
N ASN A 174 -8.43 5.14 9.99
CA ASN A 174 -8.65 6.45 9.37
C ASN A 174 -9.77 7.23 10.09
N ALA A 175 -10.86 6.58 10.47
CA ALA A 175 -11.95 7.22 11.22
C ALA A 175 -11.49 7.67 12.62
N ALA A 176 -10.60 6.92 13.27
CA ALA A 176 -10.11 7.22 14.61
C ALA A 176 -9.02 8.32 14.63
N THR A 177 -8.17 8.38 13.60
CA THR A 177 -7.05 9.32 13.55
C THR A 177 -7.35 10.56 12.70
N GLY A 178 -8.24 10.44 11.71
CA GLY A 178 -8.40 11.45 10.67
C GLY A 178 -7.05 11.66 9.94
N SER A 179 -6.85 12.83 9.38
CA SER A 179 -5.54 13.25 8.84
C SER A 179 -4.67 13.93 9.91
N CYS A 180 -4.86 13.56 11.18
CA CYS A 180 -4.16 14.19 12.30
C CYS A 180 -2.84 13.46 12.57
N THR A 181 -1.76 14.22 12.64
CA THR A 181 -0.49 13.73 13.17
C THR A 181 -0.60 13.69 14.70
N SER A 182 -0.67 12.48 15.28
CA SER A 182 -0.69 12.28 16.71
C SER A 182 0.71 11.94 17.22
N GLY A 183 1.20 12.66 18.22
CA GLY A 183 2.51 12.42 18.85
C GLY A 183 3.61 13.37 18.37
N PRO A 184 4.88 13.01 18.59
CA PRO A 184 6.03 13.77 18.09
C PRO A 184 5.99 13.91 16.57
N ALA A 185 6.52 15.02 16.06
CA ALA A 185 6.61 15.24 14.62
C ALA A 185 7.36 14.09 13.93
N PRO A 186 6.88 13.59 12.79
CA PRO A 186 7.60 12.59 12.00
C PRO A 186 8.99 13.11 11.60
N LEU A 187 9.95 12.20 11.40
CA LEU A 187 11.32 12.57 10.98
C LEU A 187 11.33 13.36 9.67
N ALA A 188 10.36 13.11 8.81
CA ALA A 188 10.18 13.80 7.54
C ALA A 188 9.84 15.30 7.68
N SER A 189 9.35 15.76 8.84
CA SER A 189 8.94 17.15 9.09
C SER A 189 10.02 18.01 9.74
N GLY A 190 11.26 17.50 9.88
CA GLY A 190 12.40 18.18 10.50
C GLY A 190 13.20 19.08 9.58
#